data_f6faad5b5ee48d1fb28387206b6339d2
#
_entry.id   f6faad5b5ee48d1fb28387206b6339d2
#
_cell.length_a   1.000
_cell.length_b   1.000
_cell.length_c   1.000
_cell.angle_alpha   90.00
_cell.angle_beta   90.00
_cell.angle_gamma   90.00
#
_symmetry.space_group_name_H-M   'P 1'
#
loop_
_entity.id
_entity.type
_entity.pdbx_description
1 polymer ?
#
loop_
_entity_poly.entity_id
_entity_poly.type
_entity_poly.pdbx_seq_one_letter_code
_entity_poly.pdbx_strand_id
1 'polypeptide(L)'
;MRSNALIVGSLFITAALLVGCSSGGASASAPAAATAAPVSAAPASEAPASAAASATASAPAEGAATVEAKPVGTAGTVLVDGDDGMTVYIFTKDVKDSGKSACSGDCLATWPALTVAAGATPTGGTGVTGKLGTITRDDGTLQVTYNGLPLYYFKNDKAPGDANGIYANWEAVKP
;
A
#
# COMPACT_ATOMS: atom_id res chain seq x y z
N MET A 1 -37.40 24.62 21.57
CA MET A 1 -37.33 26.07 21.82
C MET A 1 -35.91 26.52 21.89
N ARG A 2 -35.57 27.51 21.07
CA ARG A 2 -34.34 28.33 21.02
C ARG A 2 -33.11 27.63 20.45
N SER A 3 -32.69 27.98 19.35
CA SER A 3 -32.37 29.16 18.52
C SER A 3 -30.85 29.34 18.39
N ASN A 4 -30.46 29.30 17.13
CA ASN A 4 -29.47 30.10 16.39
C ASN A 4 -28.11 30.46 16.99
N ALA A 5 -27.06 30.22 16.21
CA ALA A 5 -26.13 31.30 15.83
C ALA A 5 -25.39 30.96 14.56
N LEU A 6 -25.70 31.69 13.50
CA LEU A 6 -24.92 31.94 12.32
C LEU A 6 -23.73 32.84 12.70
N ILE A 7 -22.54 32.50 12.28
CA ILE A 7 -21.43 33.47 12.15
C ILE A 7 -20.88 33.39 10.74
N VAL A 8 -21.16 34.47 10.03
CA VAL A 8 -20.63 34.87 8.72
C VAL A 8 -19.39 35.73 8.94
N GLY A 9 -18.43 35.63 8.06
CA GLY A 9 -17.28 36.55 7.92
C GLY A 9 -15.97 35.77 7.89
N SER A 10 -15.03 35.97 7.03
CA SER A 10 -14.68 37.13 6.20
C SER A 10 -13.67 36.69 5.14
N LEU A 11 -13.85 37.21 4.01
CA LEU A 11 -13.04 37.25 2.81
C LEU A 11 -11.68 37.94 3.08
N PHE A 12 -10.56 37.34 2.70
CA PHE A 12 -9.34 38.07 2.36
C PHE A 12 -8.68 37.49 1.12
N ILE A 13 -8.78 38.30 0.08
CA ILE A 13 -8.04 38.24 -1.18
C ILE A 13 -6.71 38.96 -0.95
N THR A 14 -5.60 38.33 -1.28
CA THR A 14 -4.38 39.07 -1.63
C THR A 14 -3.66 38.36 -2.77
N ALA A 15 -3.69 39.00 -3.93
CA ALA A 15 -2.88 38.75 -5.09
C ALA A 15 -1.50 39.41 -4.90
N ALA A 16 -0.43 38.74 -5.31
CA ALA A 16 0.84 39.38 -5.62
C ALA A 16 1.50 38.65 -6.79
N LEU A 17 1.49 39.35 -7.93
CA LEU A 17 2.27 39.07 -9.13
C LEU A 17 3.72 39.53 -8.89
N LEU A 18 4.70 38.75 -9.29
CA LEU A 18 6.02 39.23 -9.69
C LEU A 18 6.57 38.41 -10.85
N VAL A 19 6.61 39.10 -11.97
CA VAL A 19 7.29 38.80 -13.22
C VAL A 19 8.79 39.04 -13.04
N GLY A 20 9.63 38.16 -13.55
CA GLY A 20 11.06 38.34 -13.64
C GLY A 20 11.65 37.54 -14.81
N CYS A 21 11.72 38.18 -15.98
CA CYS A 21 12.53 37.74 -17.11
C CYS A 21 14.01 38.11 -16.89
N SER A 22 14.94 37.23 -17.27
CA SER A 22 16.25 37.64 -17.81
C SER A 22 16.89 36.46 -18.56
N SER A 23 16.97 36.56 -19.74
CA SER A 23 17.79 36.62 -20.94
C SER A 23 19.29 36.33 -20.73
N GLY A 24 19.84 35.52 -21.65
CA GLY A 24 21.16 35.70 -22.18
C GLY A 24 22.13 34.57 -21.96
N GLY A 25 22.56 33.92 -23.01
CA GLY A 25 23.86 33.89 -23.55
C GLY A 25 24.23 32.60 -24.29
N ALA A 26 24.17 32.71 -25.60
CA ALA A 26 24.76 31.71 -26.51
C ALA A 26 26.29 31.84 -26.50
N SER A 27 27.01 30.74 -26.61
CA SER A 27 28.28 30.70 -27.35
C SER A 27 28.61 29.30 -27.83
N ALA A 28 28.65 29.19 -29.13
CA ALA A 28 29.13 28.03 -29.86
C ALA A 28 30.66 28.01 -29.90
N SER A 29 31.24 26.83 -29.92
CA SER A 29 32.47 26.53 -30.70
C SER A 29 32.72 25.01 -30.66
N ALA A 30 32.64 24.40 -31.83
CA ALA A 30 33.32 23.19 -32.24
C ALA A 30 34.44 23.62 -33.21
N PRO A 31 35.34 22.77 -33.75
CA PRO A 31 35.67 21.36 -33.49
C PRO A 31 37.19 21.12 -33.43
N ALA A 32 37.66 19.96 -33.06
CA ALA A 32 38.89 19.38 -33.61
C ALA A 32 38.89 17.84 -33.51
N ALA A 33 39.23 17.26 -34.62
CA ALA A 33 39.22 15.85 -34.91
C ALA A 33 40.53 15.13 -34.48
N ALA A 34 40.40 13.80 -34.51
CA ALA A 34 41.41 12.76 -34.73
C ALA A 34 42.29 12.36 -33.56
N THR A 35 42.25 11.10 -33.17
CA THR A 35 43.15 10.06 -33.63
C THR A 35 42.76 8.72 -32.99
N ALA A 36 42.55 7.73 -33.81
CA ALA A 36 42.37 6.34 -33.41
C ALA A 36 43.74 5.69 -33.15
N ALA A 37 43.79 4.78 -32.19
CA ALA A 37 44.64 3.59 -32.21
C ALA A 37 44.40 2.75 -30.93
N PRO A 38 44.78 1.46 -30.88
CA PRO A 38 43.84 0.38 -30.74
C PRO A 38 44.00 -0.40 -29.43
N VAL A 39 42.92 -1.14 -29.15
CA VAL A 39 42.80 -2.40 -28.38
C VAL A 39 43.86 -2.79 -27.35
N SER A 40 43.37 -2.97 -26.14
CA SER A 40 43.82 -4.09 -25.32
C SER A 40 42.59 -4.64 -24.59
N ALA A 41 42.16 -5.82 -25.03
CA ALA A 41 41.20 -6.61 -24.29
C ALA A 41 41.87 -7.10 -23.01
N ALA A 42 41.26 -6.78 -21.88
CA ALA A 42 41.53 -7.44 -20.62
C ALA A 42 40.22 -8.00 -20.08
N PRO A 43 40.25 -9.18 -19.42
CA PRO A 43 39.05 -10.00 -19.23
C PRO A 43 38.10 -9.39 -18.23
N ALA A 44 36.83 -9.60 -18.51
CA ALA A 44 35.71 -9.31 -17.63
C ALA A 44 35.95 -9.98 -16.27
N SER A 45 36.16 -9.16 -15.28
CA SER A 45 36.01 -9.56 -13.89
C SER A 45 34.54 -9.49 -13.58
N GLU A 46 33.91 -10.64 -13.49
CA GLU A 46 32.56 -10.78 -12.97
C GLU A 46 32.52 -10.17 -11.56
N ALA A 47 31.93 -9.01 -11.43
CA ALA A 47 31.49 -8.51 -10.15
C ALA A 47 30.36 -9.41 -9.67
N PRO A 48 30.43 -9.97 -8.44
CA PRO A 48 29.30 -10.68 -7.91
C PRO A 48 28.13 -9.72 -7.79
N ALA A 49 27.02 -10.09 -8.42
CA ALA A 49 25.74 -9.43 -8.22
C ALA A 49 25.49 -9.36 -6.71
N SER A 50 25.52 -8.13 -6.21
CA SER A 50 25.08 -7.84 -4.86
C SER A 50 23.61 -8.30 -4.78
N ALA A 51 23.40 -9.39 -4.06
CA ALA A 51 22.06 -9.87 -3.78
C ALA A 51 21.29 -8.71 -3.14
N ALA A 52 20.31 -8.21 -3.88
CA ALA A 52 19.29 -7.35 -3.32
C ALA A 52 18.74 -8.08 -2.10
N ALA A 53 18.86 -7.47 -0.95
CA ALA A 53 18.22 -7.94 0.26
C ALA A 53 16.74 -8.08 -0.06
N SER A 54 16.29 -9.33 -0.20
CA SER A 54 14.88 -9.66 -0.22
C SER A 54 14.28 -9.08 1.05
N ALA A 55 13.53 -8.00 0.90
CA ALA A 55 12.54 -7.66 1.90
C ALA A 55 11.73 -8.96 2.08
N THR A 56 11.75 -9.49 3.27
CA THR A 56 10.91 -10.62 3.65
C THR A 56 9.47 -10.12 3.56
N ALA A 57 8.90 -10.19 2.36
CA ALA A 57 7.46 -10.20 2.21
C ALA A 57 6.99 -11.40 3.03
N SER A 58 6.07 -11.18 3.93
CA SER A 58 5.38 -12.26 4.65
C SER A 58 5.03 -13.34 3.65
N ALA A 59 5.50 -14.55 3.91
CA ALA A 59 5.26 -15.68 3.04
C ALA A 59 3.77 -15.77 2.72
N PRO A 60 3.39 -16.10 1.47
CA PRO A 60 2.00 -16.37 1.14
C PRO A 60 1.49 -17.43 2.13
N ALA A 61 0.35 -17.18 2.75
CA ALA A 61 -0.30 -18.16 3.57
C ALA A 61 -0.49 -19.43 2.73
N GLU A 62 0.09 -20.55 3.18
CA GLU A 62 -0.12 -21.85 2.54
C GLU A 62 -1.54 -22.30 2.86
N GLY A 63 -2.49 -21.95 1.98
CA GLY A 63 -3.87 -22.37 2.15
C GLY A 63 -4.92 -21.34 1.76
N ALA A 64 -6.15 -21.66 2.04
CA ALA A 64 -7.28 -20.74 1.97
C ALA A 64 -7.30 -19.90 3.26
N ALA A 65 -7.21 -18.57 3.15
CA ALA A 65 -7.38 -17.70 4.32
C ALA A 65 -8.81 -17.84 4.86
N THR A 66 -8.92 -17.99 6.16
CA THR A 66 -10.19 -17.91 6.88
C THR A 66 -10.27 -16.56 7.57
N VAL A 67 -11.37 -15.85 7.38
CA VAL A 67 -11.62 -14.56 8.07
C VAL A 67 -12.72 -14.77 9.09
N GLU A 68 -12.55 -14.27 10.30
CA GLU A 68 -13.51 -14.40 11.40
C GLU A 68 -13.82 -13.03 12.03
N ALA A 69 -14.98 -12.91 12.68
CA ALA A 69 -15.30 -11.73 13.47
C ALA A 69 -15.03 -12.00 14.94
N LYS A 70 -14.16 -11.19 15.56
CA LYS A 70 -13.80 -11.31 16.99
C LYS A 70 -13.80 -9.96 17.68
N PRO A 71 -14.07 -9.92 19.01
CA PRO A 71 -13.88 -8.72 19.80
C PRO A 71 -12.37 -8.43 19.96
N VAL A 72 -11.94 -7.21 19.60
CA VAL A 72 -10.55 -6.78 19.68
C VAL A 72 -10.47 -5.46 20.46
N GLY A 73 -10.04 -5.54 21.68
CA GLY A 73 -9.81 -4.38 22.56
C GLY A 73 -10.87 -3.29 22.45
N THR A 74 -10.43 -2.05 22.22
CA THR A 74 -11.30 -0.87 22.05
C THR A 74 -11.87 -0.74 20.64
N ALA A 75 -11.36 -1.52 19.67
CA ALA A 75 -11.87 -1.53 18.30
C ALA A 75 -13.27 -2.17 18.18
N GLY A 76 -13.69 -2.92 19.21
CA GLY A 76 -14.95 -3.65 19.24
C GLY A 76 -14.87 -4.92 18.37
N THR A 77 -16.01 -5.40 17.86
CA THR A 77 -16.01 -6.56 16.97
C THR A 77 -15.49 -6.14 15.60
N VAL A 78 -14.40 -6.78 15.17
CA VAL A 78 -13.74 -6.56 13.89
C VAL A 78 -13.39 -7.89 13.24
N LEU A 79 -13.04 -7.86 11.97
CA LEU A 79 -12.52 -9.04 11.28
C LEU A 79 -11.06 -9.27 11.66
N VAL A 80 -10.75 -10.55 11.84
CA VAL A 80 -9.40 -11.06 12.06
C VAL A 80 -9.13 -12.21 11.10
N ASP A 81 -7.87 -12.47 10.85
CA ASP A 81 -7.47 -13.73 10.22
C ASP A 81 -7.77 -14.89 11.18
N GLY A 82 -8.43 -15.92 10.68
CA GLY A 82 -8.82 -17.08 11.48
C GLY A 82 -7.65 -17.99 11.85
N ASP A 83 -6.57 -17.93 11.08
CA ASP A 83 -5.41 -18.81 11.27
C ASP A 83 -4.50 -18.31 12.41
N ASP A 84 -4.25 -17.00 12.48
CA ASP A 84 -3.37 -16.42 13.48
C ASP A 84 -4.07 -15.42 14.43
N GLY A 85 -5.32 -15.08 14.15
CA GLY A 85 -6.11 -14.14 14.97
C GLY A 85 -5.70 -12.67 14.86
N MET A 86 -4.88 -12.33 13.87
CA MET A 86 -4.43 -10.95 13.63
C MET A 86 -5.53 -10.10 13.04
N THR A 87 -5.62 -8.85 13.49
CA THR A 87 -6.61 -7.90 12.98
C THR A 87 -6.36 -7.57 11.53
N VAL A 88 -7.43 -7.54 10.71
CA VAL A 88 -7.37 -7.13 9.32
C VAL A 88 -7.97 -5.74 9.10
N TYR A 89 -7.38 -5.02 8.16
CA TYR A 89 -7.65 -3.61 7.86
C TYR A 89 -8.02 -3.39 6.42
N ILE A 90 -8.72 -2.30 6.16
CA ILE A 90 -8.94 -1.72 4.84
C ILE A 90 -8.23 -0.37 4.72
N PHE A 91 -7.80 -0.05 3.49
CA PHE A 91 -7.25 1.24 3.14
C PHE A 91 -8.35 2.11 2.51
N THR A 92 -8.67 3.25 3.11
CA THR A 92 -9.80 4.08 2.66
C THR A 92 -9.58 4.73 1.28
N LYS A 93 -8.35 4.65 0.75
CA LYS A 93 -8.04 5.07 -0.63
C LYS A 93 -8.19 3.96 -1.66
N ASP A 94 -8.44 2.73 -1.22
CA ASP A 94 -8.81 1.67 -2.15
C ASP A 94 -10.19 1.93 -2.72
N VAL A 95 -10.33 1.67 -4.01
CA VAL A 95 -11.61 1.79 -4.69
C VAL A 95 -12.30 0.43 -4.68
N LYS A 96 -13.46 0.39 -4.05
CA LYS A 96 -14.28 -0.82 -3.97
C LYS A 96 -14.53 -1.42 -5.36
N ASP A 97 -14.40 -2.73 -5.47
CA ASP A 97 -14.64 -3.50 -6.69
C ASP A 97 -13.78 -3.09 -7.91
N SER A 98 -12.69 -2.33 -7.68
CA SER A 98 -11.77 -1.92 -8.75
C SER A 98 -10.90 -3.07 -9.30
N GLY A 99 -10.81 -4.18 -8.57
CA GLY A 99 -9.88 -5.27 -8.87
C GLY A 99 -8.41 -4.92 -8.60
N LYS A 100 -8.15 -3.79 -7.95
CA LYS A 100 -6.79 -3.28 -7.66
C LYS A 100 -6.68 -2.76 -6.23
N SER A 101 -5.43 -2.72 -5.75
CA SER A 101 -5.05 -2.10 -4.49
C SER A 101 -4.29 -0.81 -4.75
N ALA A 102 -4.58 0.25 -3.99
CA ALA A 102 -3.83 1.49 -4.01
C ALA A 102 -2.56 1.43 -3.12
N CYS A 103 -2.42 0.38 -2.31
CA CYS A 103 -1.25 0.14 -1.48
C CYS A 103 -0.25 -0.76 -2.21
N SER A 104 0.88 -0.20 -2.65
CA SER A 104 1.95 -0.88 -3.37
C SER A 104 3.33 -0.39 -2.91
N GLY A 105 4.40 -1.09 -3.29
CA GLY A 105 5.76 -0.71 -2.93
C GLY A 105 5.96 -0.60 -1.42
N ASP A 106 6.50 0.52 -0.95
CA ASP A 106 6.80 0.79 0.47
C ASP A 106 5.57 0.73 1.39
N CYS A 107 4.38 0.92 0.83
CA CYS A 107 3.14 0.76 1.58
C CYS A 107 3.03 -0.66 2.14
N LEU A 108 3.35 -1.68 1.36
CA LEU A 108 3.28 -3.08 1.76
C LEU A 108 4.27 -3.46 2.86
N ALA A 109 5.38 -2.74 2.99
CA ALA A 109 6.33 -2.95 4.08
C ALA A 109 5.72 -2.60 5.46
N THR A 110 4.70 -1.74 5.47
CA THR A 110 3.98 -1.36 6.68
C THR A 110 2.62 -2.05 6.78
N TRP A 111 1.99 -2.31 5.64
CA TRP A 111 0.67 -2.89 5.49
C TRP A 111 0.71 -4.13 4.59
N PRO A 112 1.22 -5.26 5.09
CA PRO A 112 1.24 -6.49 4.31
C PRO A 112 -0.16 -6.89 3.86
N ALA A 113 -0.27 -7.35 2.62
CA ALA A 113 -1.54 -7.85 2.10
C ALA A 113 -1.93 -9.17 2.75
N LEU A 114 -3.20 -9.36 3.10
CA LEU A 114 -3.73 -10.69 3.40
C LEU A 114 -3.88 -11.44 2.09
N THR A 115 -3.11 -12.52 1.92
CA THR A 115 -3.03 -13.27 0.66
C THR A 115 -3.46 -14.72 0.82
N VAL A 116 -3.84 -15.34 -0.29
CA VAL A 116 -4.13 -16.77 -0.40
C VAL A 116 -3.28 -17.40 -1.48
N ALA A 117 -3.09 -18.71 -1.39
CA ALA A 117 -2.41 -19.49 -2.42
C ALA A 117 -3.16 -19.41 -3.76
N ALA A 118 -2.43 -19.63 -4.85
CA ALA A 118 -3.02 -19.70 -6.19
C ALA A 118 -4.10 -20.82 -6.27
N GLY A 119 -5.29 -20.41 -6.70
CA GLY A 119 -6.45 -21.31 -6.78
C GLY A 119 -7.22 -21.49 -5.47
N ALA A 120 -6.74 -20.95 -4.35
CA ALA A 120 -7.47 -20.98 -3.10
C ALA A 120 -8.57 -19.89 -3.06
N THR A 121 -9.64 -20.18 -2.33
CA THR A 121 -10.74 -19.24 -2.11
C THR A 121 -10.82 -18.89 -0.63
N PRO A 122 -10.84 -17.60 -0.26
CA PRO A 122 -10.99 -17.23 1.14
C PRO A 122 -12.37 -17.61 1.66
N THR A 123 -12.44 -18.02 2.92
CA THR A 123 -13.67 -18.44 3.58
C THR A 123 -14.02 -17.55 4.77
N GLY A 124 -15.30 -17.30 4.95
CA GLY A 124 -15.82 -16.59 6.11
C GLY A 124 -16.17 -17.57 7.23
N GLY A 125 -15.57 -17.37 8.39
CA GLY A 125 -15.90 -18.09 9.60
C GLY A 125 -16.99 -17.41 10.42
N THR A 126 -16.95 -17.63 11.73
CA THR A 126 -17.97 -17.11 12.67
C THR A 126 -18.11 -15.60 12.60
N GLY A 127 -19.34 -15.12 12.46
CA GLY A 127 -19.70 -13.69 12.53
C GLY A 127 -19.39 -12.87 11.28
N VAL A 128 -18.83 -13.47 10.23
CA VAL A 128 -18.58 -12.81 8.95
C VAL A 128 -19.87 -12.74 8.16
N THR A 129 -20.30 -11.53 7.80
CA THR A 129 -21.59 -11.30 7.10
C THR A 129 -21.39 -10.84 5.65
N GLY A 130 -20.26 -10.23 5.34
CA GLY A 130 -19.95 -9.70 4.02
C GLY A 130 -19.35 -10.72 3.07
N LYS A 131 -19.18 -10.32 1.83
CA LYS A 131 -18.66 -11.18 0.76
C LYS A 131 -17.13 -11.15 0.73
N LEU A 132 -16.52 -12.33 0.79
CA LEU A 132 -15.10 -12.51 0.52
C LEU A 132 -14.85 -12.76 -0.97
N GLY A 133 -13.69 -12.34 -1.44
CA GLY A 133 -13.21 -12.53 -2.80
C GLY A 133 -11.70 -12.33 -2.86
N THR A 134 -11.16 -12.27 -4.06
CA THR A 134 -9.73 -12.01 -4.29
C THR A 134 -9.53 -11.03 -5.43
N ILE A 135 -8.41 -10.32 -5.38
CA ILE A 135 -7.84 -9.56 -6.50
C ILE A 135 -6.46 -10.12 -6.81
N THR A 136 -6.05 -10.05 -8.08
CA THR A 136 -4.67 -10.34 -8.48
C THR A 136 -3.87 -9.05 -8.43
N ARG A 137 -2.81 -9.04 -7.63
CA ARG A 137 -1.86 -7.93 -7.54
C ARG A 137 -0.90 -7.95 -8.74
N ASP A 138 -0.16 -6.83 -8.92
CA ASP A 138 0.80 -6.69 -10.03
C ASP A 138 1.99 -7.69 -9.93
N ASP A 139 2.27 -8.19 -8.73
CA ASP A 139 3.26 -9.25 -8.46
C ASP A 139 2.71 -10.68 -8.66
N GLY A 140 1.45 -10.82 -9.08
CA GLY A 140 0.78 -12.08 -9.30
C GLY A 140 0.19 -12.73 -8.05
N THR A 141 0.37 -12.16 -6.86
CA THR A 141 -0.23 -12.69 -5.63
C THR A 141 -1.73 -12.44 -5.59
N LEU A 142 -2.47 -13.35 -4.93
CA LEU A 142 -3.91 -13.21 -4.73
C LEU A 142 -4.17 -12.59 -3.36
N GLN A 143 -4.64 -11.35 -3.35
CA GLN A 143 -5.01 -10.65 -2.13
C GLN A 143 -6.49 -10.82 -1.83
N VAL A 144 -6.82 -11.15 -0.59
CA VAL A 144 -8.20 -11.27 -0.11
C VAL A 144 -8.89 -9.92 -0.13
N THR A 145 -10.17 -9.95 -0.46
CA THR A 145 -11.05 -8.78 -0.38
C THR A 145 -12.26 -9.07 0.49
N TYR A 146 -12.77 -8.04 1.14
CA TYR A 146 -14.04 -8.07 1.86
C TYR A 146 -14.98 -6.99 1.32
N ASN A 147 -16.15 -7.38 0.87
CA ASN A 147 -17.10 -6.49 0.19
C ASN A 147 -16.47 -5.68 -0.96
N GLY A 148 -15.47 -6.27 -1.67
CA GLY A 148 -14.77 -5.65 -2.79
C GLY A 148 -13.62 -4.72 -2.41
N LEU A 149 -13.28 -4.62 -1.11
CA LEU A 149 -12.13 -3.87 -0.62
C LEU A 149 -10.98 -4.82 -0.23
N PRO A 150 -9.73 -4.57 -0.66
CA PRO A 150 -8.58 -5.36 -0.28
C PRO A 150 -8.31 -5.35 1.23
N LEU A 151 -7.86 -6.50 1.76
CA LEU A 151 -7.56 -6.68 3.18
C LEU A 151 -6.05 -6.67 3.43
N TYR A 152 -5.66 -6.08 4.56
CA TYR A 152 -4.26 -5.92 4.97
C TYR A 152 -4.06 -6.24 6.43
N TYR A 153 -2.83 -6.57 6.78
CA TYR A 153 -2.34 -6.56 8.15
C TYR A 153 -1.65 -5.25 8.48
N PHE A 154 -1.35 -5.04 9.75
CA PHE A 154 -0.49 -3.96 10.20
C PHE A 154 0.79 -4.53 10.84
N LYS A 155 1.95 -4.11 10.36
CA LYS A 155 3.25 -4.67 10.80
C LYS A 155 3.53 -4.54 12.30
N ASN A 156 2.88 -3.59 12.98
CA ASN A 156 3.09 -3.35 14.40
C ASN A 156 2.06 -4.08 15.28
N ASP A 157 1.08 -4.75 14.71
CA ASP A 157 0.31 -5.75 15.44
C ASP A 157 1.17 -6.99 15.61
N LYS A 158 1.36 -7.44 16.84
CA LYS A 158 2.29 -8.51 17.20
C LYS A 158 1.61 -9.73 17.78
N ALA A 159 0.37 -9.57 18.18
CA ALA A 159 -0.40 -10.64 18.82
C ALA A 159 -1.89 -10.54 18.45
N PRO A 160 -2.61 -11.66 18.51
CA PRO A 160 -4.05 -11.68 18.42
C PRO A 160 -4.67 -10.69 19.43
N GLY A 161 -5.59 -9.86 18.95
CA GLY A 161 -6.21 -8.82 19.77
C GLY A 161 -5.54 -7.44 19.70
N ASP A 162 -4.40 -7.32 19.03
CA ASP A 162 -3.83 -6.02 18.67
C ASP A 162 -4.70 -5.34 17.60
N ALA A 163 -4.86 -4.02 17.71
CA ALA A 163 -5.52 -3.17 16.71
C ALA A 163 -4.84 -1.80 16.64
N ASN A 164 -3.51 -1.81 16.50
CA ASN A 164 -2.68 -0.61 16.47
C ASN A 164 -2.71 0.09 15.10
N GLY A 165 -3.32 -0.52 14.09
CA GLY A 165 -3.37 -0.04 12.70
C GLY A 165 -4.53 0.92 12.40
N ILE A 166 -5.23 1.45 13.39
CA ILE A 166 -6.33 2.40 13.17
C ILE A 166 -5.76 3.81 13.03
N TYR A 167 -5.71 4.32 11.80
CA TYR A 167 -5.21 5.65 11.43
C TYR A 167 -6.19 6.38 10.52
N ALA A 168 -5.87 7.62 10.13
CA ALA A 168 -6.74 8.46 9.31
C ALA A 168 -7.21 7.84 7.97
N ASN A 169 -6.42 6.93 7.38
CA ASN A 169 -6.75 6.26 6.11
C ASN A 169 -6.81 4.73 6.26
N TRP A 170 -6.81 4.20 7.47
CA TRP A 170 -6.80 2.78 7.75
C TRP A 170 -7.80 2.47 8.85
N GLU A 171 -8.64 1.50 8.60
CA GLU A 171 -9.71 1.11 9.50
C GLU A 171 -9.70 -0.40 9.71
N ALA A 172 -9.91 -0.83 10.97
CA ALA A 172 -10.19 -2.22 11.25
C ALA A 172 -11.56 -2.61 10.66
N VAL A 173 -11.61 -3.71 9.96
CA VAL A 173 -12.80 -4.12 9.18
C VAL A 173 -13.90 -4.57 10.13
N LYS A 174 -15.10 -4.05 9.92
CA LYS A 174 -16.30 -4.51 10.63
C LYS A 174 -16.97 -5.66 9.85
N PRO A 175 -17.55 -6.65 10.56
CA PRO A 175 -18.28 -7.76 9.94
C PRO A 175 -19.56 -7.33 9.24
#